data_5d5e13a8a8c8821d6b4bc2951ff1c66a
#
_entry.id   5d5e13a8a8c8821d6b4bc2951ff1c66a
#
_cell.length_a   1.000
_cell.length_b   1.000
_cell.length_c   1.000
_cell.angle_alpha   90.00
_cell.angle_beta   90.00
_cell.angle_gamma   90.00
#
_symmetry.space_group_name_H-M   'P 1'
#
loop_
_entity.id
_entity.type
_entity.pdbx_description
1 polymer ?
#
loop_
_entity_poly.entity_id
_entity_poly.type
_entity_poly.pdbx_seq_one_letter_code
_entity_poly.pdbx_strand_id
1 'polypeptide(L)'
;MTSYRERVILKVLWGIPTELKRGIEMEEKKNLWSSYDEAAKKELHEINEKYKACLDAGKTERECVKLAVEMAKEAGYQDIKDVLKEGKSLKAGDKVYAVCMEKMLAMFRMGEEPLSNGMNILGAHIDSPRIDVKQNPLYESEGMAYLDTHYYGGIKKYQWVTGPMALHGVVAKKDGSVEEISIGEKESDPVFVITDLLVHLAANQMSKKASEVIEGEKLDLLIGNSPLDKAEGLDEEEKETIKANVLHILKENYGIEEEDFASAELEIVPAGKARDCGFDRSMILSYGQDDRVCAFTSLFAMLDVENAKRTGCCLLVDKEEIGSVGATGMHSRFFENTVAELVALTEGESELKVRRALANSRMLSSDVSAAYDPMFAEAFEKRSAAFFTKGLAFNKFTGSRGKSGSNDANAEYLARLRKVMDEAGVTYQFAELGKVD
;
A
#
# COMPACT_ATOMS: atom_id res chain seq x y z
N MET A 1 -18.25 22.98 -18.00
CA MET A 1 -18.00 21.58 -18.35
C MET A 1 -17.26 20.97 -17.16
N THR A 2 -17.92 20.17 -16.34
CA THR A 2 -17.28 19.43 -15.24
C THR A 2 -16.29 18.44 -15.80
N SER A 3 -15.09 18.35 -15.22
CA SER A 3 -14.04 17.43 -15.65
C SER A 3 -14.52 15.96 -15.50
N TYR A 4 -13.91 15.04 -16.22
CA TYR A 4 -14.18 13.59 -16.06
C TYR A 4 -13.98 13.17 -14.59
N ARG A 5 -12.98 13.75 -13.94
CA ARG A 5 -12.63 13.59 -12.52
C ARG A 5 -13.78 13.97 -11.58
N GLU A 6 -14.38 15.14 -11.75
CA GLU A 6 -15.54 15.57 -10.96
C GLU A 6 -16.77 14.67 -11.17
N ARG A 7 -16.95 14.09 -12.37
CA ARG A 7 -18.06 13.19 -12.66
C ARG A 7 -17.94 11.84 -11.95
N VAL A 8 -16.75 11.26 -11.89
CA VAL A 8 -16.50 9.96 -11.25
C VAL A 8 -16.63 10.07 -9.73
N ILE A 9 -15.97 11.06 -9.13
CA ILE A 9 -15.93 11.25 -7.67
C ILE A 9 -17.27 11.71 -7.10
N LEU A 10 -17.91 12.70 -7.73
CA LEU A 10 -19.15 13.28 -7.24
C LEU A 10 -20.36 12.33 -7.30
N LYS A 11 -20.42 11.43 -8.28
CA LYS A 11 -21.57 10.52 -8.45
C LYS A 11 -21.43 9.22 -7.68
N VAL A 12 -20.23 8.65 -7.57
CA VAL A 12 -20.01 7.39 -6.87
C VAL A 12 -20.26 7.50 -5.36
N LEU A 13 -19.89 8.60 -4.76
CA LEU A 13 -19.98 8.79 -3.30
C LEU A 13 -21.26 9.52 -2.84
N TRP A 14 -21.92 10.35 -3.67
CA TRP A 14 -22.85 11.37 -3.17
C TRP A 14 -24.30 11.32 -3.67
N GLY A 15 -24.67 10.41 -4.57
CA GLY A 15 -26.06 10.07 -4.88
C GLY A 15 -26.98 11.22 -5.35
N ILE A 16 -26.68 11.83 -6.50
CA ILE A 16 -27.58 12.80 -7.16
C ILE A 16 -28.47 12.06 -8.17
N PRO A 17 -29.80 12.28 -8.19
CA PRO A 17 -30.70 11.60 -9.09
C PRO A 17 -30.71 12.23 -10.49
N THR A 18 -30.56 11.46 -11.53
CA THR A 18 -31.03 11.81 -12.90
C THR A 18 -31.53 10.59 -13.63
N GLU A 19 -32.62 10.78 -14.32
CA GLU A 19 -33.41 9.77 -15.02
C GLU A 19 -32.75 9.24 -16.31
N LEU A 20 -32.71 7.99 -16.46
CA LEU A 20 -33.30 7.02 -17.40
C LEU A 20 -32.61 6.55 -18.69
N LYS A 21 -32.60 5.24 -18.79
CA LYS A 21 -32.86 4.30 -19.90
C LYS A 21 -31.71 3.83 -20.77
N ARG A 22 -31.37 2.53 -20.64
CA ARG A 22 -31.60 1.52 -21.72
C ARG A 22 -31.12 0.14 -21.27
N GLY A 23 -31.85 -0.92 -21.73
CA GLY A 23 -31.54 -2.32 -21.48
C GLY A 23 -30.18 -2.71 -22.05
N ILE A 24 -29.51 -3.59 -21.33
CA ILE A 24 -28.14 -4.03 -21.59
C ILE A 24 -28.24 -5.34 -22.38
N GLU A 25 -27.97 -5.28 -23.68
CA GLU A 25 -27.29 -6.36 -24.38
C GLU A 25 -25.88 -6.43 -23.82
N MET A 26 -25.36 -7.64 -23.57
CA MET A 26 -23.93 -7.83 -23.23
C MET A 26 -23.08 -7.44 -24.45
N GLU A 27 -22.90 -6.15 -24.68
CA GLU A 27 -21.94 -5.64 -25.65
C GLU A 27 -20.54 -6.06 -25.20
N GLU A 28 -19.79 -6.62 -26.14
CA GLU A 28 -18.36 -6.90 -25.94
C GLU A 28 -17.69 -5.61 -25.48
N LYS A 29 -17.23 -5.57 -24.21
CA LYS A 29 -16.69 -4.35 -23.61
C LYS A 29 -15.53 -3.84 -24.44
N LYS A 30 -15.68 -2.65 -25.00
CA LYS A 30 -14.65 -2.00 -25.82
C LYS A 30 -13.40 -1.71 -24.98
N ASN A 31 -12.26 -1.69 -25.64
CA ASN A 31 -11.02 -1.21 -25.06
C ASN A 31 -11.18 0.27 -24.69
N LEU A 32 -10.96 0.62 -23.41
CA LEU A 32 -11.16 1.99 -22.91
C LEU A 32 -10.24 3.02 -23.56
N TRP A 33 -9.02 2.64 -24.00
CA TRP A 33 -8.14 3.55 -24.72
C TRP A 33 -8.82 4.14 -25.98
N SER A 34 -9.68 3.36 -26.64
CA SER A 34 -10.42 3.83 -27.80
C SER A 34 -11.58 4.78 -27.48
N SER A 35 -11.98 4.89 -26.22
CA SER A 35 -13.07 5.74 -25.74
C SER A 35 -12.59 7.07 -25.16
N TYR A 36 -11.29 7.22 -24.88
CA TYR A 36 -10.72 8.44 -24.32
C TYR A 36 -10.43 9.47 -25.40
N ASP A 37 -10.94 10.67 -25.23
CA ASP A 37 -10.51 11.84 -25.97
C ASP A 37 -9.17 12.38 -25.46
N GLU A 38 -8.62 13.39 -26.13
CA GLU A 38 -7.30 13.96 -25.76
C GLU A 38 -7.31 14.62 -24.35
N ALA A 39 -8.47 15.14 -23.91
CA ALA A 39 -8.58 15.71 -22.57
C ALA A 39 -8.53 14.62 -21.49
N ALA A 40 -9.26 13.51 -21.70
CA ALA A 40 -9.23 12.36 -20.81
C ALA A 40 -7.84 11.69 -20.74
N LYS A 41 -7.14 11.59 -21.88
CA LYS A 41 -5.77 11.06 -21.93
C LYS A 41 -4.78 11.94 -21.15
N LYS A 42 -4.92 13.26 -21.27
CA LYS A 42 -4.11 14.21 -20.52
C LYS A 42 -4.34 14.07 -19.00
N GLU A 43 -5.60 14.02 -18.57
CA GLU A 43 -5.96 13.83 -17.17
C GLU A 43 -5.45 12.49 -16.63
N LEU A 44 -5.56 11.41 -17.42
CA LEU A 44 -5.00 10.10 -17.08
C LEU A 44 -3.49 10.17 -16.90
N HIS A 45 -2.79 10.87 -17.80
CA HIS A 45 -1.33 11.04 -17.68
C HIS A 45 -0.96 11.80 -16.40
N GLU A 46 -1.65 12.90 -16.07
CA GLU A 46 -1.42 13.67 -14.85
C GLU A 46 -1.62 12.82 -13.58
N ILE A 47 -2.69 12.00 -13.54
CA ILE A 47 -2.93 11.07 -12.43
C ILE A 47 -1.83 10.01 -12.35
N ASN A 48 -1.39 9.46 -13.48
CA ASN A 48 -0.34 8.45 -13.53
C ASN A 48 1.01 9.01 -13.05
N GLU A 49 1.37 10.23 -13.43
CA GLU A 49 2.59 10.88 -12.94
C GLU A 49 2.53 11.10 -11.42
N LYS A 50 1.39 11.59 -10.92
CA LYS A 50 1.17 11.74 -9.49
C LYS A 50 1.26 10.39 -8.75
N TYR A 51 0.67 9.34 -9.31
CA TYR A 51 0.72 7.99 -8.73
C TYR A 51 2.15 7.41 -8.72
N LYS A 52 2.90 7.53 -9.83
CA LYS A 52 4.32 7.12 -9.87
C LYS A 52 5.16 7.84 -8.82
N ALA A 53 4.94 9.14 -8.65
CA ALA A 53 5.62 9.90 -7.59
C ALA A 53 5.27 9.38 -6.18
N CYS A 54 4.03 8.96 -5.95
CA CYS A 54 3.64 8.33 -4.68
C CYS A 54 4.29 6.96 -4.47
N LEU A 55 4.43 6.14 -5.51
CA LEU A 55 5.14 4.86 -5.45
C LEU A 55 6.63 5.03 -5.17
N ASP A 56 7.23 6.09 -5.70
CA ASP A 56 8.65 6.40 -5.47
C ASP A 56 8.91 6.89 -4.04
N ALA A 57 7.99 7.70 -3.48
CA ALA A 57 8.11 8.29 -2.16
C ALA A 57 7.58 7.39 -1.03
N GLY A 58 6.78 6.38 -1.34
CA GLY A 58 6.13 5.48 -0.38
C GLY A 58 6.55 4.02 -0.60
N LYS A 59 7.77 3.66 -0.23
CA LYS A 59 8.27 2.27 -0.31
C LYS A 59 7.89 1.42 0.89
N THR A 60 7.60 2.06 2.01
CA THR A 60 7.14 1.43 3.26
C THR A 60 5.79 1.98 3.69
N GLU A 61 5.09 1.29 4.59
CA GLU A 61 3.83 1.79 5.15
C GLU A 61 4.01 3.12 5.91
N ARG A 62 5.15 3.33 6.59
CA ARG A 62 5.46 4.61 7.26
C ARG A 62 5.59 5.75 6.26
N GLU A 63 6.30 5.53 5.17
CA GLU A 63 6.46 6.52 4.11
C GLU A 63 5.11 6.83 3.43
N CYS A 64 4.27 5.80 3.19
CA CYS A 64 2.92 5.97 2.66
C CYS A 64 2.04 6.82 3.58
N VAL A 65 2.05 6.57 4.90
CA VAL A 65 1.29 7.37 5.87
C VAL A 65 1.82 8.79 5.93
N LYS A 66 3.13 8.99 5.99
CA LYS A 66 3.76 10.32 6.00
C LYS A 66 3.32 11.14 4.79
N LEU A 67 3.44 10.57 3.59
CA LEU A 67 3.03 11.21 2.33
C LEU A 67 1.53 11.53 2.32
N ALA A 68 0.69 10.59 2.76
CA ALA A 68 -0.76 10.79 2.82
C ALA A 68 -1.15 11.89 3.82
N VAL A 69 -0.47 11.99 4.96
CA VAL A 69 -0.66 13.05 5.96
C VAL A 69 -0.24 14.42 5.42
N GLU A 70 0.87 14.50 4.69
CA GLU A 70 1.31 15.73 4.03
C GLU A 70 0.25 16.22 3.03
N MET A 71 -0.24 15.35 2.16
CA MET A 71 -1.33 15.67 1.22
C MET A 71 -2.62 16.05 1.95
N ALA A 72 -2.94 15.40 3.05
CA ALA A 72 -4.12 15.71 3.86
C ALA A 72 -4.02 17.12 4.47
N LYS A 73 -2.87 17.47 5.04
CA LYS A 73 -2.62 18.82 5.60
C LYS A 73 -2.72 19.91 4.55
N GLU A 74 -2.14 19.70 3.37
CA GLU A 74 -2.25 20.62 2.22
C GLU A 74 -3.71 20.83 1.80
N ALA A 75 -4.53 19.77 1.88
CA ALA A 75 -5.97 19.82 1.61
C ALA A 75 -6.82 20.36 2.77
N GLY A 76 -6.20 20.79 3.88
CA GLY A 76 -6.86 21.40 5.04
C GLY A 76 -7.44 20.40 6.04
N TYR A 77 -6.97 19.16 6.07
CA TYR A 77 -7.30 18.22 7.14
C TYR A 77 -6.51 18.54 8.42
N GLN A 78 -7.14 18.37 9.58
CA GLN A 78 -6.55 18.56 10.91
C GLN A 78 -6.36 17.22 11.62
N ASP A 79 -5.31 17.09 12.41
CA ASP A 79 -5.15 15.91 13.28
C ASP A 79 -6.27 15.91 14.33
N ILE A 80 -6.95 14.77 14.47
CA ILE A 80 -8.02 14.63 15.47
C ILE A 80 -7.52 14.89 16.90
N LYS A 81 -6.24 14.60 17.19
CA LYS A 81 -5.62 14.88 18.49
C LYS A 81 -5.60 16.37 18.81
N ASP A 82 -5.40 17.22 17.81
CA ASP A 82 -5.42 18.68 18.00
C ASP A 82 -6.85 19.17 18.20
N VAL A 83 -7.82 18.64 17.45
CA VAL A 83 -9.25 18.93 17.62
C VAL A 83 -9.72 18.58 19.03
N LEU A 84 -9.33 17.41 19.54
CA LEU A 84 -9.64 16.96 20.92
C LEU A 84 -9.00 17.87 21.97
N LYS A 85 -7.73 18.25 21.81
CA LYS A 85 -7.03 19.19 22.71
C LYS A 85 -7.73 20.54 22.80
N GLU A 86 -8.22 21.03 21.67
CA GLU A 86 -8.90 22.34 21.59
C GLU A 86 -10.34 22.27 22.08
N GLY A 87 -10.89 21.09 22.36
CA GLY A 87 -12.27 20.88 22.79
C GLY A 87 -13.32 21.35 21.77
N LYS A 88 -12.98 21.30 20.47
CA LYS A 88 -13.85 21.73 19.39
C LYS A 88 -14.82 20.62 18.98
N SER A 89 -16.07 20.97 18.73
CA SER A 89 -17.03 20.10 18.06
C SER A 89 -16.80 20.11 16.55
N LEU A 90 -17.05 18.99 15.91
CA LEU A 90 -17.01 18.85 14.45
C LEU A 90 -18.40 19.07 13.84
N LYS A 91 -18.42 19.63 12.63
CA LYS A 91 -19.63 19.91 11.83
C LYS A 91 -19.45 19.46 10.39
N ALA A 92 -20.53 19.43 9.64
CA ALA A 92 -20.53 19.15 8.22
C ALA A 92 -19.49 20.03 7.49
N GLY A 93 -18.68 19.39 6.66
CA GLY A 93 -17.62 20.02 5.89
C GLY A 93 -16.25 20.01 6.57
N ASP A 94 -16.15 19.73 7.87
CA ASP A 94 -14.86 19.62 8.55
C ASP A 94 -14.07 18.41 8.04
N LYS A 95 -12.74 18.53 8.07
CA LYS A 95 -11.78 17.54 7.58
C LYS A 95 -10.84 17.17 8.70
N VAL A 96 -10.81 15.91 9.06
CA VAL A 96 -9.90 15.40 10.09
C VAL A 96 -9.23 14.09 9.69
N TYR A 97 -8.08 13.83 10.27
CA TYR A 97 -7.40 12.55 10.14
C TYR A 97 -6.91 12.05 11.50
N ALA A 98 -6.70 10.74 11.58
CA ALA A 98 -6.08 10.06 12.71
C ALA A 98 -4.98 9.13 12.21
N VAL A 99 -3.85 9.06 12.93
CA VAL A 99 -2.71 8.19 12.64
C VAL A 99 -2.51 7.20 13.78
N CYS A 100 -2.22 5.94 13.46
CA CYS A 100 -1.83 4.90 14.40
C CYS A 100 -0.40 4.44 14.13
N MET A 101 0.49 4.69 15.09
CA MET A 101 1.89 4.22 15.08
C MET A 101 2.63 4.49 13.77
N GLU A 102 2.32 5.58 13.09
CA GLU A 102 2.86 5.98 11.79
C GLU A 102 2.65 4.95 10.66
N LYS A 103 1.76 3.95 10.83
CA LYS A 103 1.54 2.83 9.90
C LYS A 103 0.09 2.66 9.44
N MET A 104 -0.86 3.37 10.06
CA MET A 104 -2.25 3.43 9.59
C MET A 104 -2.74 4.86 9.58
N LEU A 105 -3.63 5.15 8.65
CA LEU A 105 -4.28 6.45 8.50
C LEU A 105 -5.78 6.27 8.30
N ALA A 106 -6.59 7.03 9.03
CA ALA A 106 -8.01 7.21 8.77
C ALA A 106 -8.30 8.69 8.54
N MET A 107 -8.84 9.04 7.38
CA MET A 107 -9.21 10.41 7.01
C MET A 107 -10.72 10.51 6.91
N PHE A 108 -11.28 11.62 7.38
CA PHE A 108 -12.73 11.83 7.39
C PHE A 108 -13.08 13.22 6.84
N ARG A 109 -14.03 13.23 5.92
CA ARG A 109 -14.75 14.43 5.50
C ARG A 109 -16.14 14.37 6.11
N MET A 110 -16.42 15.22 7.10
CA MET A 110 -17.68 15.20 7.82
C MET A 110 -18.86 15.54 6.89
N GLY A 111 -19.87 14.69 6.90
CA GLY A 111 -21.08 14.84 6.11
C GLY A 111 -22.16 15.68 6.78
N GLU A 112 -23.24 15.97 6.04
CA GLU A 112 -24.43 16.65 6.55
C GLU A 112 -25.31 15.73 7.43
N GLU A 113 -25.31 14.41 7.11
CA GLU A 113 -26.04 13.42 7.89
C GLU A 113 -25.31 13.11 9.20
N PRO A 114 -26.04 12.76 10.29
CA PRO A 114 -25.43 12.27 11.52
C PRO A 114 -24.50 11.09 11.25
N LEU A 115 -23.37 11.04 11.94
CA LEU A 115 -22.39 9.94 11.78
C LEU A 115 -23.00 8.57 12.12
N SER A 116 -23.94 8.54 13.08
CA SER A 116 -24.72 7.33 13.41
C SER A 116 -25.54 6.74 12.25
N ASN A 117 -25.77 7.48 11.16
CA ASN A 117 -26.33 6.98 9.92
C ASN A 117 -25.32 6.18 9.09
N GLY A 118 -24.05 6.18 9.46
CA GLY A 118 -22.94 5.47 8.83
C GLY A 118 -22.16 6.32 7.84
N MET A 119 -21.03 5.77 7.40
CA MET A 119 -20.06 6.40 6.51
C MET A 119 -20.02 5.71 5.14
N ASN A 120 -19.43 6.38 4.15
CA ASN A 120 -18.93 5.74 2.93
C ASN A 120 -17.41 5.64 3.06
N ILE A 121 -16.89 4.41 3.06
CA ILE A 121 -15.50 4.10 3.37
C ILE A 121 -14.81 3.56 2.11
N LEU A 122 -13.65 4.14 1.78
CA LEU A 122 -12.66 3.59 0.86
C LEU A 122 -11.54 3.01 1.71
N GLY A 123 -11.34 1.70 1.67
CA GLY A 123 -10.30 1.02 2.44
C GLY A 123 -9.35 0.27 1.54
N ALA A 124 -8.06 0.38 1.82
CA ALA A 124 -6.98 -0.32 1.13
C ALA A 124 -5.79 -0.51 2.06
N HIS A 125 -4.93 -1.48 1.77
CA HIS A 125 -3.70 -1.64 2.52
C HIS A 125 -2.51 -0.91 1.88
N ILE A 126 -1.49 -0.65 2.69
CA ILE A 126 -0.28 0.08 2.27
C ILE A 126 1.02 -0.68 2.55
N ASP A 127 0.94 -1.77 3.31
CA ASP A 127 2.03 -2.73 3.38
C ASP A 127 2.13 -3.53 2.06
N SER A 128 3.30 -4.06 1.79
CA SER A 128 3.56 -4.91 0.62
C SER A 128 4.55 -6.00 1.01
N PRO A 129 4.59 -7.13 0.32
CA PRO A 129 5.59 -8.16 0.57
C PRO A 129 7.01 -7.58 0.47
N ARG A 130 7.87 -7.93 1.43
CA ARG A 130 9.21 -7.39 1.56
C ARG A 130 10.13 -8.32 2.35
N ILE A 131 11.32 -7.83 2.67
CA ILE A 131 12.27 -8.50 3.54
C ILE A 131 12.64 -7.54 4.67
N ASP A 132 12.42 -7.95 5.93
CA ASP A 132 12.73 -7.16 7.11
C ASP A 132 14.12 -7.51 7.65
N VAL A 133 14.85 -6.52 8.16
CA VAL A 133 16.13 -6.71 8.86
C VAL A 133 15.86 -7.20 10.28
N LYS A 134 16.56 -8.26 10.71
CA LYS A 134 16.43 -8.81 12.06
C LYS A 134 17.04 -7.88 13.14
N GLN A 135 16.78 -8.18 14.41
CA GLN A 135 17.20 -7.36 15.57
C GLN A 135 18.70 -7.39 15.88
N ASN A 136 19.43 -8.41 15.44
CA ASN A 136 20.90 -8.54 15.54
C ASN A 136 21.44 -8.96 14.18
N PRO A 137 21.38 -8.08 13.17
CA PRO A 137 21.47 -8.52 11.80
C PRO A 137 22.90 -8.57 11.26
N LEU A 138 23.80 -7.73 11.80
CA LEU A 138 25.10 -7.48 11.19
C LEU A 138 26.12 -8.55 11.56
N TYR A 139 26.63 -9.25 10.55
CA TYR A 139 27.68 -10.23 10.71
C TYR A 139 28.67 -10.20 9.54
N GLU A 140 29.88 -10.69 9.77
CA GLU A 140 30.93 -10.89 8.78
C GLU A 140 31.17 -12.38 8.56
N SER A 141 31.32 -12.82 7.33
CA SER A 141 31.69 -14.19 6.98
C SER A 141 32.55 -14.20 5.73
N GLU A 142 33.70 -14.86 5.78
CA GLU A 142 34.61 -15.08 4.64
C GLU A 142 34.91 -13.81 3.83
N GLY A 143 35.10 -12.69 4.53
CA GLY A 143 35.47 -11.40 3.93
C GLY A 143 34.27 -10.65 3.30
N MET A 144 33.08 -10.91 3.73
CA MET A 144 31.85 -10.23 3.31
C MET A 144 30.98 -9.91 4.53
N ALA A 145 30.38 -8.71 4.54
CA ALA A 145 29.44 -8.29 5.57
C ALA A 145 28.00 -8.41 5.06
N TYR A 146 27.13 -8.89 5.93
CA TYR A 146 25.73 -9.16 5.64
C TYR A 146 24.80 -8.58 6.70
N LEU A 147 23.54 -8.32 6.31
CA LEU A 147 22.41 -8.19 7.24
C LEU A 147 21.55 -9.45 7.18
N ASP A 148 21.37 -10.10 8.33
CA ASP A 148 20.45 -11.22 8.53
C ASP A 148 19.01 -10.73 8.47
N THR A 149 18.13 -11.50 7.82
CA THR A 149 16.82 -11.03 7.38
C THR A 149 15.69 -11.99 7.70
N HIS A 150 14.46 -11.48 7.61
CA HIS A 150 13.22 -12.22 7.70
C HIS A 150 12.24 -11.73 6.62
N TYR A 151 11.75 -12.59 5.73
CA TYR A 151 10.77 -12.17 4.73
C TYR A 151 9.38 -11.94 5.36
N TYR A 152 8.64 -11.01 4.75
CA TYR A 152 7.30 -10.57 5.17
C TYR A 152 6.30 -10.79 4.03
N GLY A 153 5.13 -11.40 4.34
CA GLY A 153 4.09 -11.72 3.36
C GLY A 153 4.41 -12.93 2.47
N GLY A 154 3.62 -13.11 1.44
CA GLY A 154 3.72 -14.21 0.50
C GLY A 154 4.66 -13.92 -0.66
N ILE A 155 5.93 -14.33 -0.60
CA ILE A 155 6.91 -14.10 -1.66
C ILE A 155 7.31 -15.38 -2.41
N LYS A 156 7.56 -15.24 -3.71
CA LYS A 156 8.35 -16.20 -4.48
C LYS A 156 9.82 -15.86 -4.29
N LYS A 157 10.50 -16.47 -3.32
CA LYS A 157 11.86 -16.11 -2.88
C LYS A 157 12.88 -15.98 -4.02
N TYR A 158 12.74 -16.77 -5.08
CA TYR A 158 13.63 -16.71 -6.25
C TYR A 158 13.48 -15.41 -7.08
N GLN A 159 12.46 -14.60 -6.85
CA GLN A 159 12.31 -13.29 -7.50
C GLN A 159 13.06 -12.18 -6.75
N TRP A 160 13.57 -12.45 -5.55
CA TRP A 160 14.21 -11.48 -4.66
C TRP A 160 15.74 -11.51 -4.68
N VAL A 161 16.33 -12.47 -5.40
CA VAL A 161 17.77 -12.62 -5.53
C VAL A 161 18.29 -11.93 -6.78
N THR A 162 19.57 -11.52 -6.77
CA THR A 162 20.33 -10.96 -7.89
C THR A 162 19.88 -9.59 -8.43
N GLY A 163 18.76 -9.06 -7.95
CA GLY A 163 18.32 -7.69 -8.27
C GLY A 163 18.91 -6.64 -7.33
N PRO A 164 18.98 -5.36 -7.75
CA PRO A 164 19.36 -4.29 -6.86
C PRO A 164 18.28 -4.06 -5.80
N MET A 165 18.70 -3.95 -4.53
CA MET A 165 17.84 -3.71 -3.38
C MET A 165 18.18 -2.37 -2.74
N ALA A 166 17.14 -1.73 -2.18
CA ALA A 166 17.20 -0.54 -1.35
C ALA A 166 16.84 -0.87 0.10
N LEU A 167 17.32 -0.06 1.02
CA LEU A 167 17.05 -0.16 2.45
C LEU A 167 16.25 1.07 2.89
N HIS A 168 15.05 0.85 3.43
CA HIS A 168 14.15 1.87 3.91
C HIS A 168 13.73 1.62 5.35
N GLY A 169 13.23 2.64 6.02
CA GLY A 169 12.63 2.50 7.34
C GLY A 169 13.08 3.51 8.36
N VAL A 170 13.09 3.13 9.63
CA VAL A 170 13.47 4.00 10.73
C VAL A 170 14.32 3.28 11.75
N VAL A 171 15.16 4.06 12.42
CA VAL A 171 15.95 3.62 13.59
C VAL A 171 15.54 4.51 14.77
N ALA A 172 14.86 3.93 15.76
CA ALA A 172 14.50 4.64 16.99
C ALA A 172 15.58 4.46 18.05
N LYS A 173 16.19 5.57 18.48
CA LYS A 173 17.29 5.58 19.44
C LYS A 173 16.80 5.65 20.89
N LYS A 174 17.66 5.27 21.83
CA LYS A 174 17.38 5.27 23.27
C LYS A 174 17.03 6.66 23.83
N ASP A 175 17.50 7.72 23.20
CA ASP A 175 17.19 9.12 23.61
C ASP A 175 15.81 9.58 23.10
N GLY A 176 15.09 8.73 22.33
CA GLY A 176 13.79 9.01 21.76
C GLY A 176 13.83 9.66 20.38
N SER A 177 15.00 9.93 19.82
CA SER A 177 15.12 10.38 18.44
C SER A 177 14.84 9.23 17.47
N VAL A 178 14.35 9.56 16.27
CA VAL A 178 14.05 8.60 15.20
C VAL A 178 14.73 9.10 13.93
N GLU A 179 15.63 8.27 13.41
CA GLU A 179 16.32 8.53 12.15
C GLU A 179 15.59 7.81 11.01
N GLU A 180 15.27 8.53 9.95
CA GLU A 180 14.69 7.95 8.73
C GLU A 180 15.82 7.45 7.81
N ILE A 181 15.68 6.22 7.33
CA ILE A 181 16.63 5.57 6.42
C ILE A 181 15.99 5.37 5.06
N SER A 182 16.66 5.86 4.02
CA SER A 182 16.30 5.62 2.62
C SER A 182 17.60 5.59 1.80
N ILE A 183 18.08 4.40 1.48
CA ILE A 183 19.36 4.17 0.79
C ILE A 183 19.11 3.25 -0.40
N GLY A 184 19.54 3.66 -1.60
CA GLY A 184 19.43 2.86 -2.83
C GLY A 184 18.50 3.43 -3.88
N GLU A 185 17.88 4.60 -3.64
CA GLU A 185 16.92 5.22 -4.57
C GLU A 185 17.53 6.32 -5.44
N LYS A 186 18.59 7.00 -4.97
CA LYS A 186 19.29 8.04 -5.73
C LYS A 186 20.44 7.42 -6.53
N GLU A 187 20.78 7.99 -7.68
CA GLU A 187 21.93 7.53 -8.47
C GLU A 187 23.27 7.60 -7.70
N SER A 188 23.36 8.46 -6.69
CA SER A 188 24.52 8.58 -5.81
C SER A 188 24.59 7.54 -4.69
N ASP A 189 23.47 6.86 -4.42
CA ASP A 189 23.40 5.89 -3.32
C ASP A 189 24.01 4.56 -3.74
N PRO A 190 24.61 3.81 -2.80
CA PRO A 190 24.90 2.40 -3.02
C PRO A 190 23.57 1.62 -3.14
N VAL A 191 23.57 0.54 -3.89
CA VAL A 191 22.51 -0.48 -3.85
C VAL A 191 23.06 -1.76 -3.23
N PHE A 192 22.18 -2.61 -2.75
CA PHE A 192 22.51 -3.87 -2.11
C PHE A 192 22.03 -5.04 -2.97
N VAL A 193 22.42 -6.27 -2.60
CA VAL A 193 22.01 -7.47 -3.34
C VAL A 193 21.89 -8.68 -2.42
N ILE A 194 20.90 -9.50 -2.68
CA ILE A 194 20.82 -10.87 -2.16
C ILE A 194 21.43 -11.77 -3.21
N THR A 195 22.50 -12.48 -2.85
CA THR A 195 23.27 -13.29 -3.80
C THR A 195 22.58 -14.58 -4.17
N ASP A 196 22.89 -15.12 -5.37
CA ASP A 196 22.46 -16.45 -5.80
C ASP A 196 23.61 -17.15 -6.53
N LEU A 197 23.48 -18.46 -6.71
CA LEU A 197 24.46 -19.26 -7.42
C LEU A 197 24.42 -19.00 -8.91
N LEU A 198 25.61 -18.88 -9.52
CA LEU A 198 25.69 -18.96 -10.98
C LEU A 198 25.31 -20.36 -11.47
N VAL A 199 24.80 -20.44 -12.69
CA VAL A 199 24.24 -21.68 -13.28
C VAL A 199 25.20 -22.87 -13.22
N HIS A 200 26.52 -22.65 -13.35
CA HIS A 200 27.55 -23.72 -13.32
C HIS A 200 27.73 -24.38 -11.96
N LEU A 201 27.30 -23.74 -10.87
CA LEU A 201 27.35 -24.28 -9.51
C LEU A 201 25.95 -24.69 -9.00
N ALA A 202 24.90 -24.40 -9.75
CA ALA A 202 23.50 -24.51 -9.29
C ALA A 202 22.86 -25.88 -9.53
N ALA A 203 23.58 -26.93 -9.94
CA ALA A 203 22.98 -28.22 -10.31
C ALA A 203 22.04 -28.80 -9.26
N ASN A 204 22.46 -28.80 -7.99
CA ASN A 204 21.63 -29.26 -6.88
C ASN A 204 20.46 -28.32 -6.57
N GLN A 205 20.67 -27.01 -6.68
CA GLN A 205 19.63 -26.00 -6.50
C GLN A 205 18.54 -26.15 -7.57
N MET A 206 18.91 -26.29 -8.82
CA MET A 206 17.99 -26.43 -9.95
C MET A 206 17.15 -27.71 -9.94
N SER A 207 17.53 -28.72 -9.16
CA SER A 207 16.75 -29.95 -8.97
C SER A 207 15.67 -29.85 -7.91
N LYS A 208 15.66 -28.75 -7.11
CA LYS A 208 14.66 -28.51 -6.06
C LYS A 208 13.34 -28.00 -6.64
N LYS A 209 12.25 -28.10 -5.86
CA LYS A 209 11.01 -27.42 -6.18
C LYS A 209 11.20 -25.90 -6.12
N ALA A 210 10.45 -25.14 -6.91
CA ALA A 210 10.53 -23.68 -6.93
C ALA A 210 10.37 -23.02 -5.54
N SER A 211 9.54 -23.60 -4.66
CA SER A 211 9.36 -23.14 -3.27
C SER A 211 10.59 -23.36 -2.38
N GLU A 212 11.52 -24.24 -2.79
CA GLU A 212 12.68 -24.69 -2.02
C GLU A 212 14.00 -24.24 -2.67
N VAL A 213 13.94 -23.69 -3.90
CA VAL A 213 15.14 -23.32 -4.68
C VAL A 213 15.94 -22.23 -3.97
N ILE A 214 15.29 -21.29 -3.31
CA ILE A 214 15.90 -20.32 -2.38
C ILE A 214 15.34 -20.59 -0.97
N GLU A 215 16.22 -20.79 -0.04
CA GLU A 215 15.88 -20.98 1.37
C GLU A 215 15.67 -19.60 2.04
N GLY A 216 14.69 -19.47 2.96
CA GLY A 216 14.40 -18.20 3.64
C GLY A 216 15.60 -17.64 4.40
N GLU A 217 16.36 -18.52 5.08
CA GLU A 217 17.59 -18.17 5.82
C GLU A 217 18.79 -17.81 4.91
N LYS A 218 18.61 -17.75 3.60
CA LYS A 218 19.62 -17.32 2.61
C LYS A 218 19.20 -16.04 1.88
N LEU A 219 18.25 -15.32 2.42
CA LEU A 219 17.83 -14.02 1.90
C LEU A 219 18.62 -12.86 2.55
N ASP A 220 19.81 -13.15 3.07
CA ASP A 220 20.65 -12.14 3.71
C ASP A 220 21.20 -11.15 2.71
N LEU A 221 21.18 -9.88 3.09
CA LEU A 221 21.58 -8.78 2.24
C LEU A 221 23.09 -8.57 2.31
N LEU A 222 23.79 -8.72 1.20
CA LEU A 222 25.21 -8.38 1.08
C LEU A 222 25.36 -6.85 1.08
N ILE A 223 26.17 -6.34 2.05
CA ILE A 223 26.29 -4.90 2.29
C ILE A 223 27.72 -4.36 2.23
N GLY A 224 28.73 -5.21 2.17
CA GLY A 224 30.12 -4.76 2.06
C GLY A 224 31.16 -5.86 2.02
N ASN A 225 32.38 -5.49 1.60
CA ASN A 225 33.56 -6.38 1.58
C ASN A 225 34.89 -5.63 1.72
N SER A 226 34.87 -4.35 2.09
CA SER A 226 36.06 -3.55 2.31
C SER A 226 36.38 -3.46 3.82
N PRO A 227 37.58 -3.78 4.26
CA PRO A 227 37.94 -3.63 5.67
C PRO A 227 38.10 -2.16 6.06
N LEU A 228 37.92 -1.87 7.35
CA LEU A 228 38.23 -0.56 7.93
C LEU A 228 39.74 -0.30 7.85
N ASP A 229 40.12 0.91 7.44
CA ASP A 229 41.53 1.31 7.40
C ASP A 229 42.03 1.55 8.85
N LYS A 230 43.25 1.16 9.12
CA LYS A 230 43.92 1.42 10.42
C LYS A 230 43.98 2.91 10.75
N ALA A 231 44.06 3.77 9.76
CA ALA A 231 44.04 5.24 9.92
C ALA A 231 42.67 5.77 10.42
N GLU A 232 41.60 4.99 10.25
CA GLU A 232 40.22 5.32 10.65
C GLU A 232 39.81 4.74 12.01
N GLY A 233 40.79 4.19 12.77
CA GLY A 233 40.59 3.80 14.16
C GLY A 233 40.31 2.31 14.40
N LEU A 234 40.73 1.43 13.48
CA LEU A 234 40.64 -0.02 13.68
C LEU A 234 41.40 -0.44 14.91
N ASP A 235 40.77 -1.15 15.83
CA ASP A 235 41.44 -1.81 16.96
C ASP A 235 42.35 -2.94 16.42
N GLU A 236 43.59 -3.04 16.95
CA GLU A 236 44.56 -4.07 16.53
C GLU A 236 44.05 -5.51 16.83
N GLU A 237 43.13 -5.66 17.78
CA GLU A 237 42.52 -6.95 18.16
C GLU A 237 41.27 -7.29 17.37
N GLU A 238 40.72 -6.34 16.56
CA GLU A 238 39.50 -6.55 15.78
C GLU A 238 39.73 -7.57 14.66
N LYS A 239 38.90 -8.60 14.65
CA LYS A 239 38.93 -9.67 13.64
C LYS A 239 37.92 -9.48 12.53
N GLU A 240 36.79 -8.80 12.83
CA GLU A 240 35.72 -8.53 11.90
C GLU A 240 35.89 -7.12 11.29
N THR A 241 36.94 -6.95 10.50
CA THR A 241 37.35 -5.63 10.00
C THR A 241 36.40 -5.02 8.99
N ILE A 242 35.65 -5.85 8.25
CA ILE A 242 34.64 -5.42 7.27
C ILE A 242 33.37 -4.99 8.01
N LYS A 243 32.96 -5.75 9.01
CA LYS A 243 31.85 -5.36 9.90
C LYS A 243 32.17 -4.03 10.60
N ALA A 244 33.40 -3.86 11.09
CA ALA A 244 33.84 -2.61 11.69
C ALA A 244 33.75 -1.43 10.71
N ASN A 245 34.11 -1.63 9.45
CA ASN A 245 33.96 -0.60 8.41
C ASN A 245 32.49 -0.24 8.15
N VAL A 246 31.63 -1.23 8.05
CA VAL A 246 30.17 -0.98 7.88
C VAL A 246 29.62 -0.19 9.06
N LEU A 247 29.98 -0.56 10.30
CA LEU A 247 29.56 0.18 11.50
C LEU A 247 30.11 1.61 11.51
N HIS A 248 31.36 1.81 11.08
CA HIS A 248 31.95 3.14 10.94
C HIS A 248 31.14 3.98 9.94
N ILE A 249 30.83 3.44 8.76
CA ILE A 249 30.02 4.12 7.74
C ILE A 249 28.61 4.45 8.26
N LEU A 250 27.96 3.52 8.94
CA LEU A 250 26.63 3.72 9.52
C LEU A 250 26.63 4.81 10.58
N LYS A 251 27.66 4.86 11.41
CA LYS A 251 27.83 5.88 12.45
C LYS A 251 28.08 7.26 11.84
N GLU A 252 29.03 7.38 10.92
CA GLU A 252 29.42 8.68 10.32
C GLU A 252 28.33 9.28 9.44
N ASN A 253 27.62 8.45 8.63
CA ASN A 253 26.67 8.95 7.67
C ASN A 253 25.22 9.01 8.18
N TYR A 254 24.85 8.14 9.14
CA TYR A 254 23.49 7.98 9.61
C TYR A 254 23.35 8.06 11.13
N GLY A 255 24.48 8.16 11.85
CA GLY A 255 24.49 8.19 13.32
C GLY A 255 23.97 6.92 13.97
N ILE A 256 24.02 5.77 13.28
CA ILE A 256 23.52 4.47 13.73
C ILE A 256 24.68 3.67 14.36
N GLU A 257 24.46 3.14 15.54
CA GLU A 257 25.35 2.18 16.20
C GLU A 257 24.75 0.77 16.15
N GLU A 258 25.58 -0.27 16.39
CA GLU A 258 25.13 -1.66 16.28
C GLU A 258 23.95 -1.96 17.22
N GLU A 259 23.95 -1.40 18.44
CA GLU A 259 22.85 -1.60 19.39
C GLU A 259 21.50 -1.01 18.93
N ASP A 260 21.51 -0.04 18.03
CA ASP A 260 20.30 0.63 17.53
C ASP A 260 19.47 -0.29 16.63
N PHE A 261 20.05 -1.32 16.03
CA PHE A 261 19.30 -2.31 15.26
C PHE A 261 18.21 -3.01 16.08
N ALA A 262 18.38 -3.13 17.39
CA ALA A 262 17.38 -3.73 18.29
C ALA A 262 16.03 -2.98 18.30
N SER A 263 16.04 -1.70 17.95
CA SER A 263 14.84 -0.83 17.85
C SER A 263 14.70 -0.19 16.48
N ALA A 264 15.23 -0.84 15.45
CA ALA A 264 15.07 -0.46 14.05
C ALA A 264 13.87 -1.20 13.41
N GLU A 265 13.20 -0.52 12.51
CA GLU A 265 12.27 -1.11 11.56
C GLU A 265 12.82 -0.82 10.17
N LEU A 266 13.65 -1.73 9.64
CA LEU A 266 14.33 -1.60 8.36
C LEU A 266 13.80 -2.66 7.38
N GLU A 267 13.38 -2.19 6.23
CA GLU A 267 12.76 -2.96 5.15
C GLU A 267 13.65 -2.94 3.90
N ILE A 268 13.89 -4.10 3.34
CA ILE A 268 14.62 -4.30 2.10
C ILE A 268 13.60 -4.49 0.98
N VAL A 269 13.67 -3.62 -0.01
CA VAL A 269 12.74 -3.57 -1.14
C VAL A 269 13.51 -3.47 -2.47
N PRO A 270 12.92 -3.86 -3.60
CA PRO A 270 13.53 -3.62 -4.91
C PRO A 270 13.84 -2.15 -5.13
N ALA A 271 15.10 -1.84 -5.43
CA ALA A 271 15.56 -0.48 -5.71
C ALA A 271 15.03 0.03 -7.05
N GLY A 272 14.77 1.31 -7.13
CA GLY A 272 14.45 2.02 -8.35
C GLY A 272 13.02 2.56 -8.41
N LYS A 273 12.83 3.44 -9.39
CA LYS A 273 11.61 4.24 -9.55
C LYS A 273 10.54 3.51 -10.33
N ALA A 274 9.29 3.91 -10.10
CA ALA A 274 8.15 3.56 -10.94
C ALA A 274 8.37 4.07 -12.38
N ARG A 275 8.07 3.22 -13.37
CA ARG A 275 8.27 3.51 -14.79
C ARG A 275 7.06 3.16 -15.63
N ASP A 276 6.90 3.90 -16.71
CA ASP A 276 6.01 3.47 -17.79
C ASP A 276 6.49 2.14 -18.37
N CYS A 277 5.57 1.24 -18.63
CA CYS A 277 5.82 -0.08 -19.19
C CYS A 277 5.11 -0.24 -20.54
N GLY A 278 5.78 -0.91 -21.48
CA GLY A 278 5.36 -1.06 -22.85
C GLY A 278 5.87 0.08 -23.76
N PHE A 279 5.97 -0.20 -25.07
CA PHE A 279 6.39 0.82 -26.05
C PHE A 279 5.42 2.01 -26.12
N ASP A 280 4.16 1.75 -25.88
CA ASP A 280 3.06 2.73 -25.87
C ASP A 280 2.87 3.40 -24.50
N ARG A 281 3.66 3.04 -23.49
CA ARG A 281 3.61 3.57 -22.12
C ARG A 281 2.22 3.44 -21.46
N SER A 282 1.49 2.37 -21.80
CA SER A 282 0.11 2.17 -21.35
C SER A 282 -0.02 1.55 -19.96
N MET A 283 1.07 1.13 -19.35
CA MET A 283 1.13 0.47 -18.05
C MET A 283 2.19 1.11 -17.15
N ILE A 284 2.13 0.84 -15.86
CA ILE A 284 3.13 1.25 -14.87
C ILE A 284 3.77 -0.01 -14.28
N LEU A 285 5.09 -0.05 -14.23
CA LEU A 285 5.87 -1.06 -13.55
C LEU A 285 6.54 -0.47 -12.32
N SER A 286 6.27 -1.03 -11.14
CA SER A 286 6.87 -0.61 -9.87
C SER A 286 6.73 -1.72 -8.83
N TYR A 287 7.56 -1.65 -7.80
CA TYR A 287 7.33 -2.35 -6.53
C TYR A 287 6.13 -1.71 -5.79
N GLY A 288 5.41 -2.54 -5.03
CA GLY A 288 4.38 -2.08 -4.10
C GLY A 288 3.06 -1.64 -4.72
N GLN A 289 2.75 -2.04 -5.97
CA GLN A 289 1.44 -1.77 -6.57
C GLN A 289 0.30 -2.54 -5.89
N ASP A 290 0.60 -3.66 -5.25
CA ASP A 290 -0.22 -4.35 -4.29
C ASP A 290 0.06 -3.77 -2.89
N ASP A 291 -0.84 -3.00 -2.25
CA ASP A 291 -2.09 -2.49 -2.83
C ASP A 291 -2.10 -0.94 -2.90
N ARG A 292 -0.93 -0.34 -3.10
CA ARG A 292 -0.78 1.12 -3.17
C ARG A 292 -1.53 1.75 -4.34
N VAL A 293 -1.87 0.97 -5.38
CA VAL A 293 -2.72 1.49 -6.45
C VAL A 293 -4.13 1.80 -5.93
N CYS A 294 -4.71 0.94 -5.12
CA CYS A 294 -6.01 1.21 -4.50
C CYS A 294 -5.90 2.25 -3.38
N ALA A 295 -4.82 2.21 -2.59
CA ALA A 295 -4.59 3.13 -1.49
C ALA A 295 -4.47 4.59 -1.98
N PHE A 296 -3.58 4.86 -2.91
CA PHE A 296 -3.38 6.24 -3.40
C PHE A 296 -4.54 6.74 -4.24
N THR A 297 -5.19 5.89 -5.04
CA THR A 297 -6.39 6.32 -5.78
C THR A 297 -7.57 6.60 -4.84
N SER A 298 -7.72 5.85 -3.75
CA SER A 298 -8.69 6.14 -2.69
C SER A 298 -8.37 7.46 -1.96
N LEU A 299 -7.10 7.71 -1.66
CA LEU A 299 -6.63 8.98 -1.10
C LEU A 299 -6.94 10.15 -2.03
N PHE A 300 -6.60 10.06 -3.32
CA PHE A 300 -6.89 11.12 -4.29
C PHE A 300 -8.39 11.39 -4.39
N ALA A 301 -9.21 10.34 -4.45
CA ALA A 301 -10.65 10.48 -4.45
C ALA A 301 -11.16 11.20 -3.19
N MET A 302 -10.62 10.87 -2.01
CA MET A 302 -10.99 11.49 -0.75
C MET A 302 -10.60 12.96 -0.66
N LEU A 303 -9.43 13.33 -1.19
CA LEU A 303 -8.96 14.72 -1.22
C LEU A 303 -9.82 15.62 -2.11
N ASP A 304 -10.41 15.05 -3.16
CA ASP A 304 -11.26 15.77 -4.12
C ASP A 304 -12.74 15.88 -3.66
N VAL A 305 -13.13 15.26 -2.54
CA VAL A 305 -14.52 15.36 -2.03
C VAL A 305 -14.79 16.76 -1.49
N GLU A 306 -15.77 17.47 -2.07
CA GLU A 306 -16.15 18.82 -1.63
C GLU A 306 -17.36 18.85 -0.70
N ASN A 307 -18.48 18.24 -1.10
CA ASN A 307 -19.74 18.28 -0.36
C ASN A 307 -20.25 16.89 -0.04
N ALA A 308 -20.10 16.47 1.20
CA ALA A 308 -20.45 15.15 1.68
C ALA A 308 -21.84 15.15 2.33
N LYS A 309 -22.83 14.53 1.70
CA LYS A 309 -24.10 14.26 2.36
C LYS A 309 -23.91 13.30 3.55
N ARG A 310 -23.20 12.21 3.31
CA ARG A 310 -22.79 11.20 4.29
C ARG A 310 -21.30 11.33 4.51
N THR A 311 -20.82 11.21 5.74
CA THR A 311 -19.39 11.27 6.03
C THR A 311 -18.61 10.31 5.15
N GLY A 312 -17.59 10.84 4.47
CA GLY A 312 -16.62 10.05 3.72
C GLY A 312 -15.45 9.66 4.60
N CYS A 313 -14.91 8.47 4.39
CA CYS A 313 -13.72 7.97 5.05
C CYS A 313 -12.76 7.37 4.04
N CYS A 314 -11.47 7.69 4.12
CA CYS A 314 -10.38 6.95 3.49
C CYS A 314 -9.59 6.27 4.62
N LEU A 315 -9.49 4.94 4.55
CA LEU A 315 -8.83 4.11 5.56
C LEU A 315 -7.67 3.36 4.90
N LEU A 316 -6.45 3.72 5.28
CA LEU A 316 -5.21 3.08 4.84
C LEU A 316 -4.67 2.24 5.99
N VAL A 317 -4.52 0.94 5.77
CA VAL A 317 -4.17 -0.04 6.80
C VAL A 317 -2.86 -0.75 6.52
N ASP A 318 -2.24 -1.27 7.57
CA ASP A 318 -1.03 -2.09 7.55
C ASP A 318 -1.39 -3.55 7.80
N LYS A 319 -0.46 -4.47 7.54
CA LYS A 319 -0.51 -5.90 7.91
C LYS A 319 -1.52 -6.76 7.17
N GLU A 320 -2.03 -6.32 6.03
CA GLU A 320 -2.91 -7.15 5.21
C GLU A 320 -2.18 -8.42 4.78
N GLU A 321 -0.95 -8.29 4.30
CA GLU A 321 -0.09 -9.35 3.76
C GLU A 321 0.23 -10.48 4.76
N ILE A 322 0.02 -10.23 6.04
CA ILE A 322 0.20 -11.23 7.12
C ILE A 322 -1.06 -11.48 7.95
N GLY A 323 -2.24 -11.13 7.40
CA GLY A 323 -3.56 -11.47 7.96
C GLY A 323 -4.19 -10.39 8.83
N SER A 324 -3.83 -9.12 8.67
CA SER A 324 -4.47 -7.94 9.31
C SER A 324 -4.45 -7.94 10.84
N VAL A 325 -3.56 -8.70 11.47
CA VAL A 325 -3.43 -8.81 12.94
C VAL A 325 -2.43 -7.78 13.50
N GLY A 326 -2.44 -7.59 14.81
CA GLY A 326 -1.54 -6.65 15.49
C GLY A 326 -2.12 -5.26 15.65
N ALA A 327 -1.33 -4.33 16.19
CA ALA A 327 -1.78 -3.00 16.61
C ALA A 327 -2.10 -2.07 15.42
N THR A 328 -1.52 -2.32 14.26
CA THR A 328 -1.65 -1.52 13.04
C THR A 328 -2.44 -2.21 11.91
N GLY A 329 -2.89 -3.47 12.15
CA GLY A 329 -3.77 -4.18 11.23
C GLY A 329 -5.24 -3.79 11.39
N MET A 330 -6.08 -4.16 10.42
CA MET A 330 -7.52 -3.86 10.45
C MET A 330 -8.26 -4.53 11.63
N HIS A 331 -7.72 -5.59 12.22
CA HIS A 331 -8.25 -6.22 13.44
C HIS A 331 -7.97 -5.41 14.72
N SER A 332 -7.17 -4.35 14.66
CA SER A 332 -6.93 -3.46 15.80
C SER A 332 -8.18 -2.66 16.17
N ARG A 333 -8.16 -2.03 17.33
CA ARG A 333 -9.24 -1.12 17.78
C ARG A 333 -9.12 0.30 17.25
N PHE A 334 -8.11 0.59 16.44
CA PHE A 334 -7.82 1.95 15.99
C PHE A 334 -9.02 2.60 15.30
N PHE A 335 -9.62 1.93 14.31
CA PHE A 335 -10.73 2.48 13.54
C PHE A 335 -11.98 2.68 14.42
N GLU A 336 -12.34 1.67 15.22
CA GLU A 336 -13.49 1.77 16.16
C GLU A 336 -13.30 2.90 17.16
N ASN A 337 -12.11 3.04 17.76
CA ASN A 337 -11.80 4.11 18.71
C ASN A 337 -11.86 5.51 18.04
N THR A 338 -11.33 5.62 16.81
CA THR A 338 -11.40 6.89 16.06
C THR A 338 -12.85 7.26 15.76
N VAL A 339 -13.70 6.31 15.37
CA VAL A 339 -15.14 6.55 15.15
C VAL A 339 -15.83 6.96 16.46
N ALA A 340 -15.41 6.39 17.60
CA ALA A 340 -15.96 6.78 18.91
C ALA A 340 -15.66 8.25 19.23
N GLU A 341 -14.42 8.71 19.00
CA GLU A 341 -14.05 10.13 19.17
C GLU A 341 -14.86 11.03 18.23
N LEU A 342 -15.02 10.65 16.95
CA LEU A 342 -15.83 11.41 16.01
C LEU A 342 -17.29 11.51 16.43
N VAL A 343 -17.89 10.44 16.96
CA VAL A 343 -19.25 10.44 17.48
C VAL A 343 -19.34 11.40 18.69
N ALA A 344 -18.37 11.35 19.59
CA ALA A 344 -18.33 12.26 20.74
C ALA A 344 -18.24 13.73 20.32
N LEU A 345 -17.41 14.04 19.31
CA LEU A 345 -17.20 15.41 18.79
C LEU A 345 -18.39 15.94 17.96
N THR A 346 -19.30 15.08 17.47
CA THR A 346 -20.41 15.48 16.60
C THR A 346 -21.79 15.31 17.25
N GLU A 347 -22.01 14.21 17.95
CA GLU A 347 -23.33 13.77 18.41
C GLU A 347 -23.42 13.53 19.93
N GLY A 348 -22.30 13.77 20.65
CA GLY A 348 -22.14 13.46 22.06
C GLY A 348 -21.83 11.99 22.33
N GLU A 349 -21.21 11.70 23.47
CA GLU A 349 -20.73 10.39 23.88
C GLU A 349 -21.87 9.36 23.91
N SER A 350 -21.71 8.27 23.15
CA SER A 350 -22.67 7.18 23.09
C SER A 350 -22.12 5.95 22.38
N GLU A 351 -21.89 4.88 23.11
CA GLU A 351 -21.50 3.59 22.52
C GLU A 351 -22.51 3.08 21.48
N LEU A 352 -23.81 3.31 21.71
CA LEU A 352 -24.83 2.86 20.77
C LEU A 352 -24.75 3.63 19.45
N LYS A 353 -24.41 4.91 19.45
CA LYS A 353 -24.20 5.69 18.23
C LYS A 353 -22.96 5.20 17.48
N VAL A 354 -21.86 4.86 18.16
CA VAL A 354 -20.66 4.26 17.57
C VAL A 354 -21.02 2.95 16.85
N ARG A 355 -21.72 2.04 17.51
CA ARG A 355 -22.16 0.78 16.92
C ARG A 355 -23.09 1.00 15.69
N ARG A 356 -23.97 1.99 15.76
CA ARG A 356 -24.83 2.37 14.63
C ARG A 356 -24.02 2.97 13.48
N ALA A 357 -23.05 3.83 13.77
CA ALA A 357 -22.17 4.40 12.75
C ALA A 357 -21.45 3.29 11.99
N LEU A 358 -20.86 2.34 12.69
CA LEU A 358 -20.17 1.20 12.08
C LEU A 358 -21.14 0.29 11.30
N ALA A 359 -22.26 -0.12 11.91
CA ALA A 359 -23.22 -1.04 11.30
C ALA A 359 -23.92 -0.46 10.05
N ASN A 360 -24.14 0.86 10.02
CA ASN A 360 -24.78 1.55 8.90
C ASN A 360 -23.79 2.00 7.82
N SER A 361 -22.50 1.81 8.04
CA SER A 361 -21.45 2.19 7.08
C SER A 361 -21.43 1.24 5.89
N ARG A 362 -20.90 1.74 4.78
CA ARG A 362 -20.66 1.01 3.55
C ARG A 362 -19.21 1.16 3.17
N MET A 363 -18.57 0.06 2.79
CA MET A 363 -17.15 0.04 2.47
C MET A 363 -16.91 -0.55 1.09
N LEU A 364 -16.05 0.08 0.33
CA LEU A 364 -15.30 -0.54 -0.74
C LEU A 364 -13.97 -0.99 -0.12
N SER A 365 -13.84 -2.27 0.12
CA SER A 365 -12.58 -2.90 0.50
C SER A 365 -11.82 -3.17 -0.78
N SER A 366 -10.84 -2.36 -1.04
CA SER A 366 -10.09 -2.40 -2.30
C SER A 366 -8.86 -3.27 -2.12
N ASP A 367 -8.52 -3.96 -3.19
CA ASP A 367 -7.32 -4.75 -3.34
C ASP A 367 -7.09 -5.01 -4.82
N VAL A 368 -5.87 -5.31 -5.23
CA VAL A 368 -5.55 -5.61 -6.62
C VAL A 368 -6.18 -6.94 -7.06
N SER A 369 -6.48 -7.04 -8.34
CA SER A 369 -6.91 -8.30 -8.96
C SER A 369 -6.04 -8.61 -10.17
N ALA A 370 -5.60 -9.87 -10.29
CA ALA A 370 -4.81 -10.28 -11.43
C ALA A 370 -5.64 -10.22 -12.72
N ALA A 371 -5.13 -9.51 -13.72
CA ALA A 371 -5.70 -9.53 -15.05
C ALA A 371 -5.39 -10.87 -15.74
N TYR A 372 -6.30 -11.33 -16.60
CA TYR A 372 -6.10 -12.50 -17.43
C TYR A 372 -4.80 -12.37 -18.25
N ASP A 373 -3.89 -13.30 -18.03
CA ASP A 373 -2.63 -13.40 -18.77
C ASP A 373 -2.69 -14.58 -19.74
N PRO A 374 -2.62 -14.35 -21.06
CA PRO A 374 -2.66 -15.42 -22.04
C PRO A 374 -1.47 -16.38 -21.96
N MET A 375 -0.35 -15.98 -21.36
CA MET A 375 0.81 -16.84 -21.14
C MET A 375 0.59 -17.85 -20.00
N PHE A 376 -0.40 -17.60 -19.15
CA PHE A 376 -0.78 -18.44 -18.01
C PHE A 376 -2.30 -18.69 -18.00
N ALA A 377 -2.87 -18.88 -19.20
CA ALA A 377 -4.32 -19.04 -19.39
C ALA A 377 -4.94 -20.15 -18.53
N GLU A 378 -4.16 -21.18 -18.21
CA GLU A 378 -4.58 -22.31 -17.37
C GLU A 378 -4.83 -21.93 -15.91
N ALA A 379 -4.29 -20.80 -15.44
CA ALA A 379 -4.51 -20.31 -14.09
C ALA A 379 -5.84 -19.57 -13.91
N PHE A 380 -6.55 -19.26 -15.00
CA PHE A 380 -7.74 -18.42 -14.99
C PHE A 380 -9.00 -19.15 -15.48
N GLU A 381 -10.16 -18.82 -14.89
CA GLU A 381 -11.46 -19.05 -15.50
C GLU A 381 -11.82 -17.82 -16.36
N LYS A 382 -11.67 -17.94 -17.67
CA LYS A 382 -11.71 -16.81 -18.60
C LYS A 382 -13.00 -15.99 -18.55
N ARG A 383 -14.16 -16.60 -18.26
CA ARG A 383 -15.44 -15.88 -18.19
C ARG A 383 -15.57 -15.01 -16.94
N SER A 384 -14.81 -15.35 -15.90
CA SER A 384 -14.84 -14.69 -14.59
C SER A 384 -13.55 -13.93 -14.29
N ALA A 385 -12.57 -13.89 -15.21
CA ALA A 385 -11.33 -13.15 -15.04
C ALA A 385 -11.51 -11.64 -15.27
N ALA A 386 -10.67 -10.83 -14.63
CA ALA A 386 -10.49 -9.43 -15.00
C ALA A 386 -9.62 -9.31 -16.26
N PHE A 387 -9.85 -8.26 -17.05
CA PHE A 387 -9.09 -7.99 -18.26
C PHE A 387 -8.58 -6.55 -18.26
N PHE A 388 -7.35 -6.35 -18.71
CA PHE A 388 -6.83 -5.01 -18.96
C PHE A 388 -7.74 -4.22 -19.89
N THR A 389 -7.85 -2.92 -19.69
CA THR A 389 -8.61 -1.98 -20.52
C THR A 389 -10.13 -2.17 -20.52
N LYS A 390 -10.67 -3.00 -19.65
CA LYS A 390 -12.13 -3.26 -19.57
C LYS A 390 -12.82 -2.60 -18.38
N GLY A 391 -12.12 -1.68 -17.71
CA GLY A 391 -12.64 -0.91 -16.59
C GLY A 391 -12.32 -1.49 -15.24
N LEU A 392 -12.78 -0.82 -14.19
CA LEU A 392 -12.59 -1.19 -12.79
C LEU A 392 -13.12 -2.60 -12.53
N ALA A 393 -12.33 -3.44 -11.85
CA ALA A 393 -12.75 -4.79 -11.48
C ALA A 393 -13.43 -4.80 -10.10
N PHE A 394 -14.60 -5.41 -10.03
CA PHE A 394 -15.27 -5.78 -8.77
C PHE A 394 -15.19 -7.29 -8.61
N ASN A 395 -14.58 -7.75 -7.54
CA ASN A 395 -14.60 -9.16 -7.18
C ASN A 395 -15.86 -9.47 -6.36
N LYS A 396 -16.70 -10.37 -6.88
CA LYS A 396 -17.88 -10.83 -6.16
C LYS A 396 -17.49 -11.80 -5.03
N PHE A 397 -16.46 -12.57 -5.26
CA PHE A 397 -15.92 -13.55 -4.33
C PHE A 397 -14.43 -13.32 -4.17
N THR A 398 -13.93 -13.48 -2.94
CA THR A 398 -12.50 -13.50 -2.63
C THR A 398 -12.12 -14.85 -2.03
N GLY A 399 -10.83 -15.12 -1.85
CA GLY A 399 -10.32 -16.37 -1.28
C GLY A 399 -10.26 -17.53 -2.29
N SER A 400 -9.89 -18.70 -1.81
CA SER A 400 -9.68 -19.90 -2.60
C SER A 400 -10.32 -21.15 -1.95
N ARG A 401 -10.33 -22.26 -2.65
CA ARG A 401 -10.74 -23.57 -2.12
C ARG A 401 -12.09 -23.53 -1.37
N GLY A 402 -13.17 -23.16 -2.04
CA GLY A 402 -14.49 -23.05 -1.45
C GLY A 402 -14.63 -21.85 -0.52
N LYS A 403 -13.88 -20.78 -0.79
CA LYS A 403 -13.93 -19.48 -0.11
C LYS A 403 -13.53 -19.50 1.38
N SER A 404 -12.61 -20.38 1.75
CA SER A 404 -12.06 -20.38 3.10
C SER A 404 -11.32 -19.06 3.38
N GLY A 405 -11.64 -18.39 4.49
CA GLY A 405 -11.06 -17.11 4.88
C GLY A 405 -11.42 -15.96 3.96
N SER A 406 -12.51 -16.05 3.20
CA SER A 406 -12.89 -15.08 2.19
C SER A 406 -14.20 -14.36 2.51
N ASN A 407 -14.58 -13.42 1.64
CA ASN A 407 -15.79 -12.64 1.74
C ASN A 407 -16.64 -12.77 0.48
N ASP A 408 -17.97 -12.70 0.65
CA ASP A 408 -18.95 -12.56 -0.43
C ASP A 408 -19.44 -11.12 -0.51
N ALA A 409 -19.46 -10.54 -1.71
CA ALA A 409 -20.06 -9.22 -1.90
C ALA A 409 -21.58 -9.28 -1.70
N ASN A 410 -22.13 -8.34 -0.91
CA ASN A 410 -23.56 -8.21 -0.69
C ASN A 410 -24.28 -7.83 -1.98
N ALA A 411 -25.35 -8.58 -2.33
CA ALA A 411 -26.06 -8.44 -3.61
C ALA A 411 -26.71 -7.05 -3.79
N GLU A 412 -27.34 -6.52 -2.75
CA GLU A 412 -28.01 -5.23 -2.76
C GLU A 412 -27.00 -4.09 -2.87
N TYR A 413 -25.84 -4.24 -2.21
CA TYR A 413 -24.77 -3.26 -2.33
C TYR A 413 -24.13 -3.28 -3.71
N LEU A 414 -23.91 -4.44 -4.32
CA LEU A 414 -23.44 -4.57 -5.70
C LEU A 414 -24.43 -3.94 -6.68
N ALA A 415 -25.74 -4.16 -6.52
CA ALA A 415 -26.76 -3.53 -7.38
C ALA A 415 -26.71 -2.01 -7.28
N ARG A 416 -26.50 -1.48 -6.06
CA ARG A 416 -26.32 -0.04 -5.86
C ARG A 416 -25.03 0.47 -6.52
N LEU A 417 -23.90 -0.23 -6.38
CA LEU A 417 -22.64 0.16 -7.03
C LEU A 417 -22.77 0.17 -8.55
N ARG A 418 -23.38 -0.85 -9.15
CA ARG A 418 -23.68 -0.88 -10.58
C ARG A 418 -24.45 0.37 -11.01
N LYS A 419 -25.52 0.71 -10.31
CA LYS A 419 -26.30 1.91 -10.59
C LYS A 419 -25.44 3.18 -10.54
N VAL A 420 -24.61 3.33 -9.50
CA VAL A 420 -23.73 4.49 -9.33
C VAL A 420 -22.71 4.57 -10.46
N MET A 421 -22.09 3.46 -10.84
CA MET A 421 -21.11 3.40 -11.93
C MET A 421 -21.76 3.74 -13.28
N ASP A 422 -22.93 3.17 -13.57
CA ASP A 422 -23.68 3.44 -14.79
C ASP A 422 -24.07 4.93 -14.90
N GLU A 423 -24.57 5.52 -13.80
CA GLU A 423 -24.92 6.95 -13.73
C GLU A 423 -23.69 7.86 -13.88
N ALA A 424 -22.54 7.43 -13.37
CA ALA A 424 -21.28 8.16 -13.49
C ALA A 424 -20.61 7.97 -14.87
N GLY A 425 -21.03 7.02 -15.66
CA GLY A 425 -20.39 6.64 -16.93
C GLY A 425 -19.03 5.95 -16.71
N VAL A 426 -18.84 5.29 -15.56
CA VAL A 426 -17.63 4.54 -15.25
C VAL A 426 -17.76 3.11 -15.74
N THR A 427 -16.85 2.69 -16.59
CA THR A 427 -16.78 1.30 -17.06
C THR A 427 -16.22 0.40 -15.96
N TYR A 428 -16.88 -0.73 -15.73
CA TYR A 428 -16.49 -1.71 -14.74
C TYR A 428 -16.70 -3.14 -15.24
N GLN A 429 -16.09 -4.09 -14.58
CA GLN A 429 -16.24 -5.52 -14.81
C GLN A 429 -16.40 -6.25 -13.50
N PHE A 430 -17.03 -7.45 -13.54
CA PHE A 430 -17.03 -8.37 -12.42
C PHE A 430 -16.04 -9.47 -12.69
N ALA A 431 -15.26 -9.81 -11.67
CA ALA A 431 -14.21 -10.79 -11.78
C ALA A 431 -14.14 -11.68 -10.54
N GLU A 432 -13.33 -12.71 -10.65
CA GLU A 432 -12.89 -13.59 -9.61
C GLU A 432 -11.42 -13.92 -9.84
N LEU A 433 -10.61 -14.02 -8.79
CA LEU A 433 -9.20 -14.31 -8.92
C LEU A 433 -8.97 -15.79 -9.27
N GLY A 434 -8.35 -16.04 -10.42
CA GLY A 434 -7.91 -17.38 -10.81
C GLY A 434 -9.06 -18.35 -11.10
N LYS A 435 -8.99 -19.51 -10.49
CA LYS A 435 -9.95 -20.63 -10.56
C LYS A 435 -10.36 -21.08 -9.17
N VAL A 436 -11.49 -21.77 -9.08
CA VAL A 436 -11.97 -22.37 -7.82
C VAL A 436 -11.01 -23.45 -7.30
N ASP A 437 -10.45 -24.28 -8.21
CA ASP A 437 -9.50 -25.37 -7.94
C ASP A 437 -8.33 -25.37 -8.93
#